data_cf94f3ebd72ca042a1bd3de62e80c672
#
_entry.id   cf94f3ebd72ca042a1bd3de62e80c672
#
_cell.length_a   1.000
_cell.length_b   1.000
_cell.length_c   1.000
_cell.angle_alpha   90.00
_cell.angle_beta   90.00
_cell.angle_gamma   90.00
#
_symmetry.space_group_name_H-M   'P 1'
#
loop_
_entity.id
_entity.type
_entity.pdbx_description
1 polymer ?
#
loop_
_entity_poly.entity_id
_entity_poly.type
_entity_poly.pdbx_seq_one_letter_code
_entity_poly.pdbx_strand_id
1 'polypeptide(L)'
;MAKAHMDDRRGTGPRVRLSVALLAFACVFPRDGFAQAIDIAPLVTPPVQKVLPTPSPEVLPPTPPPAPTLEAIPPGPAVHVDDVRLEGFTVYDANVLRPFYADLIGSNVPREKLLAVVDALQTRYREDGYVLTTVHGAAEHKNGRLVFVIRATEGYISSVKLDPAGEIGSVGSLVLDILNHLTTVGPVRNADLERYLLLVNDIPGISAQSVLLPSGTPGAVDLVAKVARKPFGVQFQFDNRGSSQIGPYEALLTAQSNSFTSAGELVQGTFFNTFNREQLYGQVDVSLFLNSEGLKLRGYAGRGNTQPGGSLQGIGFNSDLQIAGAGLSYPLVRTRRFNLALDAAFDTYDGTIETFATGRLSDTHLRIVRFGGTTDFQDTLIADLPAATYSILKFSAGLPSFGASPNTQAAPARPGERNDFTKITGELTRVQNLFVIGDAQTALKTSIGGQYTGDILPPSEQYLLGGTRFGRGFFAGQVAGDRAIGATAELQLNTGFDGFGWLNPDGRLNVQFYNFYDYGRAYNLVPGQPDHTIDSIGIGARSNLTPWLYAELEGVRRLTTHPAGAAAAAESNYAVFSRVVLQY
;
A
#
# COMPACT_ATOMS: atom_id res chain seq x y z
N MET A 1 77.70 16.69 -9.71
CA MET A 1 76.81 17.64 -9.04
C MET A 1 75.35 17.25 -9.37
N ALA A 2 74.66 16.81 -8.39
CA ALA A 2 73.33 16.20 -8.48
C ALA A 2 72.25 17.24 -8.73
N LYS A 3 71.29 16.90 -9.60
CA LYS A 3 69.95 17.52 -9.61
C LYS A 3 68.88 16.40 -9.63
N ALA A 4 68.11 16.38 -8.57
CA ALA A 4 67.03 15.48 -8.34
C ALA A 4 65.91 15.73 -9.40
N HIS A 5 65.45 14.64 -10.03
CA HIS A 5 64.21 14.63 -10.81
C HIS A 5 63.10 14.10 -9.89
N MET A 6 62.10 14.92 -9.75
CA MET A 6 60.84 14.59 -9.05
C MET A 6 59.91 13.96 -10.09
N ASP A 7 59.62 12.68 -9.91
CA ASP A 7 58.84 11.83 -10.81
C ASP A 7 57.36 12.01 -10.48
N ASP A 8 56.61 12.69 -11.38
CA ASP A 8 55.17 12.90 -11.32
C ASP A 8 54.48 11.72 -12.02
N ARG A 9 54.20 10.64 -11.25
CA ARG A 9 53.44 9.48 -11.74
C ARG A 9 51.95 9.80 -11.75
N ARG A 10 51.44 10.40 -12.79
CA ARG A 10 50.01 10.35 -13.14
C ARG A 10 49.70 8.99 -13.79
N GLY A 11 49.02 8.14 -13.00
CA GLY A 11 48.52 6.86 -13.49
C GLY A 11 47.51 6.99 -14.58
N THR A 12 47.90 6.72 -15.81
CA THR A 12 47.02 6.48 -16.95
C THR A 12 46.52 5.04 -16.85
N GLY A 13 45.27 4.86 -16.37
CA GLY A 13 44.57 3.59 -16.45
C GLY A 13 44.35 3.14 -17.90
N PRO A 14 44.32 1.84 -18.20
CA PRO A 14 44.25 1.33 -19.54
C PRO A 14 42.95 1.72 -20.22
N ARG A 15 43.05 2.55 -21.25
CA ARG A 15 41.97 2.80 -22.22
C ARG A 15 41.81 1.55 -23.08
N VAL A 16 40.93 0.66 -22.67
CA VAL A 16 40.59 -0.53 -23.44
C VAL A 16 39.87 -0.12 -24.71
N ARG A 17 40.46 -0.44 -25.84
CA ARG A 17 39.85 -0.38 -27.17
C ARG A 17 38.85 -1.54 -27.31
N LEU A 18 37.67 -1.42 -26.69
CA LEU A 18 36.56 -2.38 -26.85
C LEU A 18 35.38 -1.64 -27.46
N SER A 19 35.49 -1.25 -28.73
CA SER A 19 34.54 -0.21 -29.05
C SER A 19 33.84 -0.34 -30.40
N VAL A 20 34.28 -1.18 -31.28
CA VAL A 20 33.68 -1.13 -32.65
C VAL A 20 32.50 -2.10 -32.80
N ALA A 21 32.53 -3.25 -32.17
CA ALA A 21 31.45 -4.24 -32.29
C ALA A 21 30.24 -3.93 -31.39
N LEU A 22 30.46 -3.40 -30.17
CA LEU A 22 29.39 -3.01 -29.25
C LEU A 22 28.71 -1.69 -29.66
N LEU A 23 29.46 -0.77 -30.28
CA LEU A 23 28.89 0.46 -30.82
C LEU A 23 28.02 0.20 -32.06
N ALA A 24 28.36 -0.78 -32.90
CA ALA A 24 27.52 -1.19 -34.02
C ALA A 24 26.18 -1.81 -33.57
N PHE A 25 26.18 -2.57 -32.48
CA PHE A 25 24.96 -3.15 -31.92
C PHE A 25 24.10 -2.10 -31.18
N ALA A 26 24.73 -1.12 -30.52
CA ALA A 26 24.04 -0.02 -29.84
C ALA A 26 23.48 1.04 -30.81
N CYS A 27 24.03 1.14 -32.05
CA CYS A 27 23.51 2.06 -33.07
C CYS A 27 22.32 1.51 -33.87
N VAL A 28 22.05 0.19 -33.80
CA VAL A 28 20.94 -0.43 -34.53
C VAL A 28 19.64 -0.40 -33.74
N PHE A 29 19.72 -0.31 -32.42
CA PHE A 29 18.53 -0.23 -31.55
C PHE A 29 18.60 1.03 -30.69
N PRO A 30 17.67 2.00 -30.87
CA PRO A 30 17.51 3.07 -29.88
C PRO A 30 17.23 2.43 -28.53
N ARG A 31 18.02 2.78 -27.54
CA ARG A 31 17.96 2.24 -26.18
C ARG A 31 16.59 2.37 -25.52
N ASP A 32 15.81 3.32 -26.02
CA ASP A 32 14.51 3.69 -25.45
C ASP A 32 13.41 2.65 -25.69
N GLY A 33 13.51 1.84 -26.77
CA GLY A 33 12.52 0.82 -27.11
C GLY A 33 12.58 -0.44 -26.24
N PHE A 34 13.76 -0.80 -25.73
CA PHE A 34 13.93 -2.04 -24.96
C PHE A 34 13.32 -1.98 -23.58
N ALA A 35 13.46 -0.86 -22.87
CA ALA A 35 12.93 -0.70 -21.52
C ALA A 35 11.40 -0.69 -21.50
N GLN A 36 10.78 -0.19 -22.57
CA GLN A 36 9.32 -0.08 -22.68
C GLN A 36 8.62 -1.34 -23.14
N ALA A 37 9.31 -2.15 -23.97
CA ALA A 37 8.71 -3.39 -24.47
C ALA A 37 8.53 -4.47 -23.40
N ILE A 38 9.13 -4.32 -22.23
CA ILE A 38 9.40 -5.43 -21.33
C ILE A 38 8.66 -5.37 -20.02
N ASP A 39 8.28 -4.20 -19.51
CA ASP A 39 7.62 -4.11 -18.22
C ASP A 39 6.32 -3.28 -18.28
N ILE A 40 5.29 -3.91 -18.78
CA ILE A 40 3.92 -3.36 -18.72
C ILE A 40 3.32 -3.57 -17.31
N ALA A 41 3.82 -4.53 -16.55
CA ALA A 41 3.27 -4.87 -15.24
C ALA A 41 3.23 -3.67 -14.25
N PRO A 42 4.24 -2.77 -14.19
CA PRO A 42 4.13 -1.54 -13.40
C PRO A 42 3.24 -0.46 -14.03
N LEU A 43 3.02 -0.51 -15.36
CA LEU A 43 2.12 0.42 -16.06
C LEU A 43 0.65 0.03 -15.86
N VAL A 44 0.40 -1.26 -15.71
CA VAL A 44 -0.94 -1.87 -15.61
C VAL A 44 -1.46 -1.91 -14.17
N THR A 45 -0.59 -1.91 -13.18
CA THR A 45 -1.04 -1.58 -11.83
C THR A 45 -1.28 -0.07 -11.81
N PRO A 46 -2.54 0.39 -11.86
CA PRO A 46 -2.79 1.80 -11.63
C PRO A 46 -2.05 2.13 -10.34
N PRO A 47 -1.28 3.24 -10.28
CA PRO A 47 -0.86 3.73 -9.00
C PRO A 47 -2.17 3.87 -8.24
N VAL A 48 -2.40 2.93 -7.33
CA VAL A 48 -3.41 3.15 -6.31
C VAL A 48 -2.90 4.40 -5.64
N GLN A 49 -3.36 5.56 -6.13
CA GLN A 49 -3.36 6.72 -5.29
C GLN A 49 -4.23 6.27 -4.12
N LYS A 50 -3.60 5.68 -3.12
CA LYS A 50 -4.15 5.80 -1.79
C LYS A 50 -4.14 7.31 -1.55
N VAL A 51 -5.19 7.97 -2.04
CA VAL A 51 -5.71 9.16 -1.39
C VAL A 51 -5.56 8.82 0.07
N LEU A 52 -5.00 9.73 0.88
CA LEU A 52 -4.92 9.61 2.34
C LEU A 52 -6.03 8.67 2.79
N PRO A 53 -5.73 7.55 3.43
CA PRO A 53 -6.72 6.52 3.67
C PRO A 53 -7.97 7.23 4.14
N THR A 54 -9.04 7.11 3.38
CA THR A 54 -10.34 7.61 3.77
C THR A 54 -10.51 7.08 5.18
N PRO A 55 -10.71 7.91 6.20
CA PRO A 55 -10.82 7.41 7.56
C PRO A 55 -11.77 6.24 7.49
N SER A 56 -11.27 5.06 7.90
CA SER A 56 -12.08 3.83 7.89
C SER A 56 -13.42 4.18 8.50
N PRO A 57 -14.54 3.79 7.88
CA PRO A 57 -15.86 4.20 8.33
C PRO A 57 -15.88 4.12 9.85
N GLU A 58 -16.25 5.20 10.47
CA GLU A 58 -16.19 5.37 11.92
C GLU A 58 -16.96 4.20 12.53
N VAL A 59 -16.25 3.22 13.06
CA VAL A 59 -16.86 2.33 14.04
C VAL A 59 -17.24 3.31 15.14
N LEU A 60 -18.51 3.62 15.24
CA LEU A 60 -18.99 4.48 16.32
C LEU A 60 -18.37 3.97 17.61
N PRO A 61 -17.61 4.80 18.33
CA PRO A 61 -17.04 4.35 19.59
C PRO A 61 -18.20 3.76 20.40
N PRO A 62 -18.02 2.59 21.02
CA PRO A 62 -19.05 2.04 21.87
C PRO A 62 -19.49 3.16 22.81
N THR A 63 -20.80 3.32 23.00
CA THR A 63 -21.35 4.30 23.94
C THR A 63 -20.50 4.23 25.20
N PRO A 64 -19.90 5.35 25.68
CA PRO A 64 -19.02 5.29 26.83
C PRO A 64 -19.76 4.54 27.94
N PRO A 65 -19.12 3.55 28.58
CA PRO A 65 -19.75 2.81 29.66
C PRO A 65 -20.21 3.81 30.72
N PRO A 66 -21.29 3.53 31.41
CA PRO A 66 -21.80 4.42 32.45
C PRO A 66 -20.68 4.79 33.43
N ALA A 67 -20.76 6.00 33.98
CA ALA A 67 -19.79 6.46 34.97
C ALA A 67 -19.70 5.45 36.13
N PRO A 68 -18.51 5.28 36.73
CA PRO A 68 -18.34 4.38 37.86
C PRO A 68 -19.34 4.73 38.98
N THR A 69 -20.04 3.73 39.47
CA THR A 69 -21.08 3.92 40.47
C THR A 69 -20.70 3.23 41.79
N LEU A 70 -21.13 3.85 42.89
CA LEU A 70 -21.02 3.25 44.22
C LEU A 70 -22.42 2.91 44.70
N GLU A 71 -22.65 1.64 44.98
CA GLU A 71 -23.92 1.14 45.49
C GLU A 71 -23.84 0.91 47.00
N ALA A 72 -24.94 1.18 47.69
CA ALA A 72 -25.16 0.87 49.14
C ALA A 72 -24.09 1.42 50.12
N ILE A 73 -23.39 2.52 49.77
CA ILE A 73 -22.45 3.16 50.71
C ILE A 73 -23.24 4.00 51.70
N PRO A 74 -23.04 3.80 53.02
CA PRO A 74 -23.69 4.61 54.04
C PRO A 74 -23.45 6.11 53.86
N PRO A 75 -24.41 6.98 54.15
CA PRO A 75 -24.21 8.41 54.14
C PRO A 75 -23.23 8.82 55.26
N GLY A 76 -22.21 9.64 54.91
CA GLY A 76 -21.23 10.12 55.91
C GLY A 76 -19.95 10.61 55.22
N PRO A 77 -19.09 11.38 55.92
CA PRO A 77 -17.87 11.93 55.36
C PRO A 77 -16.77 10.87 55.14
N ALA A 78 -16.80 9.76 55.86
CA ALA A 78 -15.88 8.63 55.70
C ALA A 78 -16.53 7.32 56.15
N VAL A 79 -16.06 6.20 55.60
CA VAL A 79 -16.53 4.84 55.92
C VAL A 79 -15.33 4.01 56.35
N HIS A 80 -15.45 3.26 57.46
CA HIS A 80 -14.40 2.32 57.88
C HIS A 80 -14.47 1.07 56.99
N VAL A 81 -13.41 0.76 56.27
CA VAL A 81 -13.32 -0.40 55.37
C VAL A 81 -12.50 -1.49 56.07
N ASP A 82 -13.17 -2.54 56.53
CA ASP A 82 -12.48 -3.67 57.19
C ASP A 82 -11.74 -4.57 56.20
N ASP A 83 -12.27 -4.74 55.01
CA ASP A 83 -11.70 -5.60 53.97
C ASP A 83 -12.13 -5.15 52.56
N VAL A 84 -11.38 -5.56 51.55
CA VAL A 84 -11.73 -5.34 50.14
C VAL A 84 -11.79 -6.68 49.41
N ARG A 85 -12.89 -6.90 48.70
CA ARG A 85 -13.10 -8.10 47.88
C ARG A 85 -13.24 -7.73 46.41
N LEU A 86 -12.50 -8.42 45.56
CA LEU A 86 -12.59 -8.31 44.10
C LEU A 86 -13.49 -9.42 43.55
N GLU A 87 -14.41 -9.08 42.66
CA GLU A 87 -15.31 -10.01 41.96
C GLU A 87 -15.34 -9.74 40.46
N GLY A 88 -15.29 -10.81 39.64
CA GLY A 88 -15.41 -10.72 38.18
C GLY A 88 -14.16 -10.25 37.44
N PHE A 89 -13.02 -10.17 38.11
CA PHE A 89 -11.73 -9.87 37.49
C PHE A 89 -11.08 -11.17 36.97
N THR A 90 -11.08 -11.40 35.66
CA THR A 90 -10.45 -12.57 35.05
C THR A 90 -9.22 -12.19 34.21
N VAL A 91 -9.11 -10.93 33.78
CA VAL A 91 -8.00 -10.41 32.98
C VAL A 91 -6.74 -10.20 33.81
N TYR A 92 -6.89 -9.80 35.08
CA TYR A 92 -5.76 -9.44 35.95
C TYR A 92 -5.65 -10.34 37.15
N ASP A 93 -4.41 -10.72 37.48
CA ASP A 93 -4.11 -11.35 38.76
C ASP A 93 -4.36 -10.37 39.93
N ALA A 94 -4.81 -10.88 41.06
CA ALA A 94 -5.08 -10.09 42.24
C ALA A 94 -3.87 -9.26 42.72
N ASN A 95 -2.64 -9.76 42.51
CA ASN A 95 -1.41 -9.05 42.86
C ASN A 95 -1.19 -7.78 42.02
N VAL A 96 -1.64 -7.78 40.78
CA VAL A 96 -1.54 -6.61 39.86
C VAL A 96 -2.51 -5.52 40.30
N LEU A 97 -3.67 -5.92 40.86
CA LEU A 97 -4.73 -5.00 41.28
C LEU A 97 -4.52 -4.49 42.70
N ARG A 98 -3.81 -5.23 43.57
CA ARG A 98 -3.62 -4.91 44.98
C ARG A 98 -3.09 -3.50 45.25
N PRO A 99 -2.14 -2.94 44.48
CA PRO A 99 -1.68 -1.56 44.71
C PRO A 99 -2.78 -0.49 44.61
N PHE A 100 -3.89 -0.75 43.92
CA PHE A 100 -4.97 0.21 43.76
C PHE A 100 -5.84 0.36 45.02
N TYR A 101 -5.93 -0.70 45.86
CA TYR A 101 -6.89 -0.72 46.97
C TYR A 101 -6.29 -1.12 48.33
N ALA A 102 -5.00 -1.51 48.39
CA ALA A 102 -4.40 -2.02 49.64
C ALA A 102 -4.47 -1.04 50.81
N ASP A 103 -4.37 0.25 50.53
CA ASP A 103 -4.40 1.34 51.51
C ASP A 103 -5.83 1.68 52.04
N LEU A 104 -6.87 1.07 51.46
CA LEU A 104 -8.23 1.18 51.95
C LEU A 104 -8.48 0.27 53.16
N ILE A 105 -7.78 -0.86 53.26
CA ILE A 105 -8.04 -1.91 54.26
C ILE A 105 -7.65 -1.41 55.67
N GLY A 106 -8.59 -1.53 56.61
CA GLY A 106 -8.40 -1.10 58.00
C GLY A 106 -8.42 0.42 58.19
N SER A 107 -8.86 1.18 57.21
CA SER A 107 -8.81 2.65 57.20
C SER A 107 -10.20 3.27 57.17
N ASN A 108 -10.32 4.51 57.71
CA ASN A 108 -11.48 5.36 57.49
C ASN A 108 -11.31 6.10 56.16
N VAL A 109 -12.11 5.74 55.18
CA VAL A 109 -11.92 6.17 53.78
C VAL A 109 -13.04 7.11 53.35
N PRO A 110 -12.74 8.32 52.84
CA PRO A 110 -13.73 9.17 52.24
C PRO A 110 -14.36 8.51 51.00
N ARG A 111 -15.64 8.81 50.74
CA ARG A 111 -16.39 8.28 49.61
C ARG A 111 -15.70 8.59 48.26
N GLU A 112 -15.12 9.76 48.15
CA GLU A 112 -14.38 10.23 46.96
C GLU A 112 -13.18 9.33 46.65
N LYS A 113 -12.49 8.82 47.69
CA LYS A 113 -11.36 7.91 47.52
C LYS A 113 -11.82 6.51 47.08
N LEU A 114 -12.98 6.04 47.55
CA LEU A 114 -13.57 4.79 47.05
C LEU A 114 -13.94 4.88 45.58
N LEU A 115 -14.55 6.01 45.18
CA LEU A 115 -14.82 6.30 43.75
C LEU A 115 -13.54 6.36 42.94
N ALA A 116 -12.49 7.03 43.43
CA ALA A 116 -11.22 7.14 42.73
C ALA A 116 -10.56 5.78 42.49
N VAL A 117 -10.66 4.83 43.42
CA VAL A 117 -10.15 3.47 43.22
C VAL A 117 -10.95 2.71 42.15
N VAL A 118 -12.27 2.82 42.14
CA VAL A 118 -13.13 2.21 41.12
C VAL A 118 -12.81 2.81 39.76
N ASP A 119 -12.65 4.14 39.66
CA ASP A 119 -12.33 4.84 38.44
C ASP A 119 -10.91 4.49 37.94
N ALA A 120 -9.93 4.37 38.83
CA ALA A 120 -8.58 3.94 38.49
C ALA A 120 -8.54 2.53 37.87
N LEU A 121 -9.31 1.59 38.44
CA LEU A 121 -9.44 0.25 37.89
C LEU A 121 -10.18 0.24 36.55
N GLN A 122 -11.24 1.03 36.41
CA GLN A 122 -11.96 1.22 35.16
C GLN A 122 -11.03 1.81 34.09
N THR A 123 -10.22 2.80 34.46
CA THR A 123 -9.24 3.43 33.57
C THR A 123 -8.18 2.42 33.13
N ARG A 124 -7.69 1.58 34.03
CA ARG A 124 -6.74 0.50 33.73
C ARG A 124 -7.28 -0.44 32.65
N TYR A 125 -8.54 -0.88 32.74
CA TYR A 125 -9.18 -1.69 31.71
C TYR A 125 -9.24 -0.96 30.36
N ARG A 126 -9.59 0.33 30.37
CA ARG A 126 -9.66 1.14 29.13
C ARG A 126 -8.31 1.32 28.48
N GLU A 127 -7.27 1.60 29.27
CA GLU A 127 -5.89 1.77 28.78
C GLU A 127 -5.36 0.47 28.14
N ASP A 128 -5.70 -0.68 28.70
CA ASP A 128 -5.34 -1.99 28.15
C ASP A 128 -6.28 -2.45 27.00
N GLY A 129 -7.25 -1.58 26.63
CA GLY A 129 -8.14 -1.79 25.49
C GLY A 129 -9.45 -2.52 25.76
N TYR A 130 -9.78 -2.87 27.01
CA TYR A 130 -11.03 -3.55 27.35
C TYR A 130 -12.20 -2.57 27.51
N VAL A 131 -12.58 -1.94 26.41
CA VAL A 131 -13.52 -0.81 26.36
C VAL A 131 -14.96 -1.17 26.75
N LEU A 132 -15.32 -2.45 26.72
CA LEU A 132 -16.66 -2.95 27.08
C LEU A 132 -16.77 -3.34 28.57
N THR A 133 -15.67 -3.29 29.31
CA THR A 133 -15.64 -3.65 30.73
C THR A 133 -16.12 -2.49 31.59
N THR A 134 -16.97 -2.78 32.59
CA THR A 134 -17.40 -1.82 33.59
C THR A 134 -16.97 -2.27 34.98
N VAL A 135 -16.60 -1.30 35.83
CA VAL A 135 -16.23 -1.56 37.24
C VAL A 135 -17.13 -0.76 38.16
N HIS A 136 -17.67 -1.43 39.16
CA HIS A 136 -18.58 -0.86 40.18
C HIS A 136 -18.08 -1.15 41.58
N GLY A 137 -18.34 -0.25 42.50
CA GLY A 137 -18.05 -0.46 43.92
C GLY A 137 -19.35 -0.58 44.74
N ALA A 138 -19.37 -1.51 45.68
CA ALA A 138 -20.50 -1.69 46.63
C ALA A 138 -19.98 -1.89 48.06
N ALA A 139 -20.72 -1.43 49.06
CA ALA A 139 -20.45 -1.71 50.45
C ALA A 139 -21.36 -2.84 50.93
N GLU A 140 -20.77 -3.92 51.41
CA GLU A 140 -21.49 -5.06 52.00
C GLU A 140 -21.15 -5.18 53.49
N HIS A 141 -22.17 -5.35 54.35
CA HIS A 141 -21.99 -5.65 55.76
C HIS A 141 -22.04 -7.17 55.97
N LYS A 142 -20.93 -7.74 56.44
CA LYS A 142 -20.82 -9.16 56.73
C LYS A 142 -20.26 -9.37 58.14
N ASN A 143 -21.03 -10.00 59.03
CA ASN A 143 -20.65 -10.27 60.44
C ASN A 143 -20.19 -9.01 61.19
N GLY A 144 -20.87 -7.88 61.00
CA GLY A 144 -20.56 -6.61 61.67
C GLY A 144 -19.36 -5.85 61.11
N ARG A 145 -18.73 -6.36 60.03
CA ARG A 145 -17.62 -5.74 59.28
C ARG A 145 -18.10 -5.19 57.95
N LEU A 146 -17.57 -4.07 57.55
CA LEU A 146 -17.83 -3.50 56.23
C LEU A 146 -16.78 -3.97 55.24
N VAL A 147 -17.23 -4.72 54.22
CA VAL A 147 -16.41 -5.19 53.11
C VAL A 147 -16.73 -4.30 51.91
N PHE A 148 -15.71 -3.64 51.38
CA PHE A 148 -15.84 -2.93 50.09
C PHE A 148 -15.65 -3.91 48.92
N VAL A 149 -16.74 -4.19 48.20
CA VAL A 149 -16.73 -5.11 47.07
C VAL A 149 -16.55 -4.33 45.77
N ILE A 150 -15.49 -4.61 45.06
CA ILE A 150 -15.25 -4.05 43.72
C ILE A 150 -15.57 -5.13 42.70
N ARG A 151 -16.57 -4.87 41.85
CA ARG A 151 -17.04 -5.81 40.81
C ARG A 151 -16.66 -5.33 39.45
N ALA A 152 -15.95 -6.15 38.68
CA ALA A 152 -15.77 -5.96 37.27
C ALA A 152 -16.82 -6.78 36.49
N THR A 153 -17.46 -6.15 35.52
CA THR A 153 -18.28 -6.84 34.54
C THR A 153 -17.50 -6.77 33.23
N GLU A 154 -16.71 -7.81 32.96
CA GLU A 154 -15.87 -7.89 31.79
C GLU A 154 -16.72 -8.16 30.56
N GLY A 155 -16.61 -7.25 29.55
CA GLY A 155 -17.45 -7.30 28.37
C GLY A 155 -16.91 -8.28 27.31
N TYR A 156 -17.81 -9.10 26.76
CA TYR A 156 -17.49 -10.06 25.70
C TYR A 156 -18.57 -10.08 24.61
N ILE A 157 -18.22 -10.52 23.41
CA ILE A 157 -19.18 -10.70 22.33
C ILE A 157 -19.84 -12.06 22.48
N SER A 158 -21.16 -12.05 22.75
CA SER A 158 -21.97 -13.26 22.95
C SER A 158 -22.48 -13.84 21.64
N SER A 159 -22.79 -13.00 20.66
CA SER A 159 -23.26 -13.41 19.35
C SER A 159 -22.92 -12.39 18.28
N VAL A 160 -22.81 -12.88 17.05
CA VAL A 160 -22.65 -12.05 15.84
C VAL A 160 -23.86 -12.26 14.94
N LYS A 161 -24.45 -11.16 14.48
CA LYS A 161 -25.59 -11.16 13.55
C LYS A 161 -25.32 -10.24 12.38
N LEU A 162 -25.77 -10.63 11.19
CA LEU A 162 -25.79 -9.74 10.03
C LEU A 162 -27.14 -9.03 9.99
N ASP A 163 -27.10 -7.74 9.71
CA ASP A 163 -28.34 -6.98 9.45
C ASP A 163 -28.84 -7.35 8.04
N PRO A 164 -30.08 -7.85 7.92
CA PRO A 164 -30.62 -8.31 6.65
C PRO A 164 -30.91 -7.19 5.65
N ALA A 165 -30.62 -5.94 5.97
CA ALA A 165 -30.90 -4.78 5.10
C ALA A 165 -30.12 -4.75 3.76
N GLY A 166 -29.31 -5.78 3.43
CA GLY A 166 -28.60 -5.91 2.16
C GLY A 166 -28.47 -7.34 1.70
N GLU A 167 -28.66 -7.59 0.40
CA GLU A 167 -28.35 -8.87 -0.23
C GLU A 167 -26.84 -8.99 -0.42
N ILE A 168 -26.14 -9.56 0.56
CA ILE A 168 -24.70 -9.80 0.46
C ILE A 168 -24.36 -11.15 -0.19
N GLY A 169 -25.34 -12.03 -0.35
CA GLY A 169 -25.17 -13.36 -0.96
C GLY A 169 -24.29 -14.32 -0.15
N SER A 170 -23.64 -15.26 -0.83
CA SER A 170 -22.86 -16.33 -0.22
C SER A 170 -21.65 -15.84 0.59
N VAL A 171 -21.13 -14.65 0.30
CA VAL A 171 -19.99 -14.05 1.04
C VAL A 171 -20.34 -13.78 2.51
N GLY A 172 -21.63 -13.74 2.86
CA GLY A 172 -22.08 -13.57 4.24
C GLY A 172 -21.54 -14.64 5.19
N SER A 173 -21.28 -15.87 4.72
CA SER A 173 -20.64 -16.90 5.54
C SER A 173 -19.21 -16.52 5.92
N LEU A 174 -18.40 -16.03 4.99
CA LEU A 174 -17.03 -15.55 5.28
C LEU A 174 -17.05 -14.37 6.26
N VAL A 175 -17.98 -13.43 6.08
CA VAL A 175 -18.14 -12.30 7.02
C VAL A 175 -18.44 -12.81 8.42
N LEU A 176 -19.37 -13.77 8.56
CA LEU A 176 -19.70 -14.39 9.86
C LEU A 176 -18.50 -15.16 10.43
N ASP A 177 -17.78 -15.93 9.62
CA ASP A 177 -16.62 -16.69 10.07
C ASP A 177 -15.52 -15.78 10.61
N ILE A 178 -15.25 -14.66 9.95
CA ILE A 178 -14.29 -13.64 10.42
C ILE A 178 -14.77 -13.03 11.75
N LEU A 179 -16.02 -12.58 11.84
CA LEU A 179 -16.52 -11.90 13.02
C LEU A 179 -16.74 -12.85 14.21
N ASN A 180 -17.03 -14.13 13.97
CA ASN A 180 -17.22 -15.12 15.02
C ASN A 180 -15.95 -15.40 15.83
N HIS A 181 -14.76 -15.08 15.35
CA HIS A 181 -13.55 -15.07 16.17
C HIS A 181 -13.72 -14.22 17.43
N LEU A 182 -14.49 -13.13 17.37
CA LEU A 182 -14.75 -12.25 18.50
C LEU A 182 -15.55 -12.93 19.62
N THR A 183 -16.31 -13.98 19.33
CA THR A 183 -17.08 -14.72 20.34
C THR A 183 -16.21 -15.69 21.13
N THR A 184 -15.00 -15.99 20.67
CA THR A 184 -14.08 -16.96 21.29
C THR A 184 -12.99 -16.32 22.14
N VAL A 185 -12.81 -14.99 22.05
CA VAL A 185 -11.66 -14.27 22.67
C VAL A 185 -11.85 -14.01 24.16
N GLY A 186 -13.04 -14.25 24.75
CA GLY A 186 -13.35 -13.91 26.14
C GLY A 186 -13.59 -12.40 26.31
N PRO A 187 -13.07 -11.73 27.36
CA PRO A 187 -13.14 -10.28 27.45
C PRO A 187 -12.48 -9.62 26.26
N VAL A 188 -13.28 -8.93 25.43
CA VAL A 188 -12.83 -8.46 24.12
C VAL A 188 -12.05 -7.16 24.22
N ARG A 189 -10.91 -7.11 23.53
CA ARG A 189 -10.12 -5.88 23.36
C ARG A 189 -10.58 -5.09 22.14
N ASN A 190 -10.41 -3.79 22.22
CA ASN A 190 -10.64 -2.91 21.08
C ASN A 190 -9.77 -3.30 19.85
N ALA A 191 -8.55 -3.78 20.09
CA ALA A 191 -7.65 -4.24 19.02
C ALA A 191 -8.22 -5.46 18.28
N ASP A 192 -8.90 -6.39 18.98
CA ASP A 192 -9.52 -7.55 18.36
C ASP A 192 -10.76 -7.14 17.54
N LEU A 193 -11.62 -6.27 18.10
CA LEU A 193 -12.75 -5.68 17.37
C LEU A 193 -12.27 -4.99 16.08
N GLU A 194 -11.26 -4.15 16.22
CA GLU A 194 -10.69 -3.40 15.10
C GLU A 194 -10.13 -4.33 14.02
N ARG A 195 -9.33 -5.35 14.40
CA ARG A 195 -8.75 -6.32 13.47
C ARG A 195 -9.83 -7.01 12.64
N TYR A 196 -10.80 -7.64 13.29
CA TYR A 196 -11.79 -8.46 12.57
C TYR A 196 -12.79 -7.62 11.77
N LEU A 197 -13.15 -6.42 12.23
CA LEU A 197 -13.97 -5.49 11.45
C LEU A 197 -13.23 -4.96 10.23
N LEU A 198 -11.93 -4.70 10.33
CA LEU A 198 -11.11 -4.30 9.20
C LEU A 198 -10.89 -5.45 8.20
N LEU A 199 -10.71 -6.70 8.68
CA LEU A 199 -10.62 -7.87 7.81
C LEU A 199 -11.90 -8.09 6.99
N VAL A 200 -13.08 -7.83 7.57
CA VAL A 200 -14.34 -7.86 6.81
C VAL A 200 -14.35 -6.79 5.71
N ASN A 201 -13.86 -5.58 6.00
CA ASN A 201 -13.77 -4.51 5.00
C ASN A 201 -12.64 -4.75 3.97
N ASP A 202 -11.74 -5.71 4.21
CA ASP A 202 -10.72 -6.15 3.22
C ASP A 202 -11.27 -7.16 2.22
N ILE A 203 -12.52 -7.64 2.40
CA ILE A 203 -13.21 -8.50 1.42
C ILE A 203 -13.61 -7.63 0.22
N PRO A 204 -13.24 -8.02 -1.01
CA PRO A 204 -13.55 -7.24 -2.21
C PRO A 204 -15.02 -6.87 -2.35
N GLY A 205 -15.27 -5.57 -2.52
CA GLY A 205 -16.62 -5.03 -2.70
C GLY A 205 -17.50 -5.02 -1.43
N ILE A 206 -16.99 -5.45 -0.28
CA ILE A 206 -17.72 -5.42 0.98
C ILE A 206 -17.43 -4.12 1.74
N SER A 207 -18.48 -3.55 2.31
CA SER A 207 -18.43 -2.44 3.25
C SER A 207 -19.26 -2.81 4.47
N ALA A 208 -18.63 -2.88 5.64
CA ALA A 208 -19.28 -3.27 6.88
C ALA A 208 -19.19 -2.17 7.93
N GLN A 209 -20.32 -1.92 8.60
CA GLN A 209 -20.45 -1.12 9.81
C GLN A 209 -21.00 -2.01 10.91
N SER A 210 -20.59 -1.80 12.17
CA SER A 210 -21.06 -2.60 13.28
C SER A 210 -21.72 -1.76 14.35
N VAL A 211 -22.74 -2.34 14.98
CA VAL A 211 -23.40 -1.80 16.17
C VAL A 211 -23.30 -2.85 17.27
N LEU A 212 -22.95 -2.40 18.47
CA LEU A 212 -22.88 -3.24 19.66
C LEU A 212 -24.16 -3.03 20.48
N LEU A 213 -24.90 -4.10 20.73
CA LEU A 213 -26.15 -4.07 21.47
C LEU A 213 -25.99 -4.87 22.79
N PRO A 214 -26.41 -4.35 23.95
CA PRO A 214 -26.42 -5.13 25.18
C PRO A 214 -27.26 -6.40 25.02
N SER A 215 -26.71 -7.53 25.43
CA SER A 215 -27.47 -8.78 25.58
C SER A 215 -28.11 -8.86 26.95
N GLY A 216 -29.02 -9.79 27.15
CA GLY A 216 -29.72 -9.96 28.44
C GLY A 216 -28.84 -10.46 29.60
N THR A 217 -27.59 -10.83 29.36
CA THR A 217 -26.64 -11.30 30.38
C THR A 217 -25.62 -10.22 30.71
N PRO A 218 -25.25 -9.97 31.96
CA PRO A 218 -24.24 -8.99 32.33
C PRO A 218 -22.89 -9.25 31.59
N GLY A 219 -22.33 -8.22 31.00
CA GLY A 219 -21.09 -8.30 30.20
C GLY A 219 -21.25 -8.83 28.77
N ALA A 220 -22.36 -9.49 28.45
CA ALA A 220 -22.61 -9.99 27.12
C ALA A 220 -23.10 -8.89 26.17
N VAL A 221 -22.50 -8.83 24.99
CA VAL A 221 -22.81 -7.86 23.94
C VAL A 221 -23.03 -8.60 22.62
N ASP A 222 -24.11 -8.30 21.93
CA ASP A 222 -24.38 -8.77 20.58
C ASP A 222 -23.79 -7.79 19.55
N LEU A 223 -23.00 -8.30 18.61
CA LEU A 223 -22.47 -7.53 17.50
C LEU A 223 -23.41 -7.69 16.30
N VAL A 224 -23.99 -6.59 15.84
CA VAL A 224 -24.81 -6.54 14.64
C VAL A 224 -24.02 -5.84 13.53
N ALA A 225 -23.67 -6.58 12.49
CA ALA A 225 -22.94 -6.05 11.34
C ALA A 225 -23.91 -5.71 10.20
N LYS A 226 -23.93 -4.42 9.83
CA LYS A 226 -24.59 -3.92 8.61
C LYS A 226 -23.62 -4.01 7.46
N VAL A 227 -23.91 -4.85 6.47
CA VAL A 227 -22.99 -5.14 5.38
C VAL A 227 -23.64 -4.76 4.05
N ALA A 228 -22.90 -3.98 3.26
CA ALA A 228 -23.25 -3.66 1.87
C ALA A 228 -22.23 -4.30 0.93
N ARG A 229 -22.67 -4.72 -0.26
CA ARG A 229 -21.82 -5.29 -1.32
C ARG A 229 -21.92 -4.48 -2.60
N LYS A 230 -20.76 -4.10 -3.16
CA LYS A 230 -20.62 -3.59 -4.52
C LYS A 230 -20.12 -4.75 -5.41
N PRO A 231 -21.00 -5.41 -6.19
CA PRO A 231 -20.62 -6.66 -6.87
C PRO A 231 -19.71 -6.44 -8.06
N PHE A 232 -19.73 -5.28 -8.70
CA PHE A 232 -18.93 -4.95 -9.87
C PHE A 232 -18.25 -3.61 -9.73
N GLY A 233 -17.12 -3.45 -10.38
CA GLY A 233 -16.45 -2.17 -10.58
C GLY A 233 -15.87 -2.11 -11.98
N VAL A 234 -15.92 -0.95 -12.60
CA VAL A 234 -15.29 -0.69 -13.90
C VAL A 234 -14.53 0.62 -13.81
N GLN A 235 -13.30 0.62 -14.31
CA GLN A 235 -12.47 1.82 -14.40
C GLN A 235 -11.91 1.92 -15.80
N PHE A 236 -12.01 3.10 -16.39
CA PHE A 236 -11.36 3.45 -17.64
C PHE A 236 -10.43 4.63 -17.40
N GLN A 237 -9.16 4.50 -17.76
CA GLN A 237 -8.16 5.56 -17.70
C GLN A 237 -7.70 5.89 -19.10
N PHE A 238 -7.52 7.16 -19.36
CA PHE A 238 -6.89 7.70 -20.54
C PHE A 238 -5.83 8.71 -20.14
N ASP A 239 -4.64 8.65 -20.79
CA ASP A 239 -3.60 9.64 -20.60
C ASP A 239 -2.71 9.78 -21.85
N ASN A 240 -1.79 10.75 -21.82
CA ASN A 240 -0.83 11.02 -22.87
C ASN A 240 0.62 10.85 -22.40
N ARG A 241 0.88 9.83 -21.57
CA ARG A 241 2.22 9.56 -21.01
C ARG A 241 3.01 8.52 -21.75
N GLY A 242 2.46 7.96 -22.82
CA GLY A 242 3.15 7.03 -23.70
C GLY A 242 4.29 7.70 -24.46
N SER A 243 5.25 6.88 -24.90
CA SER A 243 6.35 7.37 -25.71
C SER A 243 5.92 7.64 -27.16
N SER A 244 6.68 8.48 -27.85
CA SER A 244 6.47 8.73 -29.27
C SER A 244 6.67 7.50 -30.17
N GLN A 245 7.32 6.46 -29.65
CA GLN A 245 7.61 5.21 -30.36
C GLN A 245 6.55 4.14 -30.20
N ILE A 246 5.78 4.19 -29.10
CA ILE A 246 4.73 3.21 -28.78
C ILE A 246 3.34 3.86 -28.82
N GLY A 247 3.29 5.16 -29.09
CA GLY A 247 2.11 6.00 -29.12
C GLY A 247 1.95 6.82 -27.83
N PRO A 248 1.78 8.14 -27.99
CA PRO A 248 1.69 9.04 -26.84
C PRO A 248 0.40 8.90 -26.03
N TYR A 249 -0.65 8.33 -26.63
CA TYR A 249 -1.96 8.20 -26.01
C TYR A 249 -2.21 6.76 -25.60
N GLU A 250 -2.56 6.59 -24.34
CA GLU A 250 -2.74 5.29 -23.69
C GLU A 250 -4.13 5.18 -23.08
N ALA A 251 -4.69 3.98 -23.14
CA ALA A 251 -5.95 3.65 -22.48
C ALA A 251 -5.80 2.37 -21.65
N LEU A 252 -6.34 2.40 -20.46
CA LEU A 252 -6.41 1.27 -19.54
C LEU A 252 -7.86 1.04 -19.13
N LEU A 253 -8.38 -0.15 -19.39
CA LEU A 253 -9.69 -0.60 -18.92
C LEU A 253 -9.48 -1.67 -17.85
N THR A 254 -10.09 -1.49 -16.69
CA THR A 254 -10.14 -2.49 -15.62
C THR A 254 -11.60 -2.78 -15.30
N ALA A 255 -11.98 -4.04 -15.29
CA ALA A 255 -13.31 -4.49 -14.88
C ALA A 255 -13.15 -5.57 -13.81
N GLN A 256 -13.93 -5.48 -12.75
CA GLN A 256 -13.83 -6.41 -11.62
C GLN A 256 -15.20 -6.90 -11.17
N SER A 257 -15.18 -8.13 -10.66
CA SER A 257 -16.30 -8.82 -10.03
C SER A 257 -15.91 -9.19 -8.61
N ASN A 258 -16.77 -8.87 -7.63
CA ASN A 258 -16.46 -8.91 -6.21
C ASN A 258 -17.37 -9.87 -5.46
N SER A 259 -16.79 -10.87 -4.78
CA SER A 259 -17.41 -11.64 -3.69
C SER A 259 -18.74 -12.31 -4.03
N PHE A 260 -18.84 -13.02 -5.15
CA PHE A 260 -20.01 -13.78 -5.52
C PHE A 260 -20.13 -15.10 -4.76
N THR A 261 -19.00 -15.65 -4.30
CA THR A 261 -18.95 -16.90 -3.54
C THR A 261 -18.59 -16.67 -2.07
N SER A 262 -18.61 -17.70 -1.28
CA SER A 262 -18.17 -17.68 0.11
C SER A 262 -16.65 -17.51 0.29
N ALA A 263 -15.87 -17.53 -0.79
CA ALA A 263 -14.42 -17.31 -0.72
C ALA A 263 -14.05 -15.82 -0.74
N GLY A 264 -15.01 -14.90 -0.89
CA GLY A 264 -14.75 -13.46 -0.93
C GLY A 264 -13.78 -13.08 -2.03
N GLU A 265 -13.98 -13.63 -3.23
CA GLU A 265 -13.06 -13.50 -4.35
C GLU A 265 -13.16 -12.16 -5.06
N LEU A 266 -12.02 -11.74 -5.61
CA LEU A 266 -11.90 -10.72 -6.64
C LEU A 266 -11.52 -11.40 -7.95
N VAL A 267 -12.29 -11.17 -9.00
CA VAL A 267 -11.88 -11.50 -10.37
C VAL A 267 -11.77 -10.18 -11.13
N GLN A 268 -10.57 -9.86 -11.61
CA GLN A 268 -10.29 -8.60 -12.29
C GLN A 268 -9.70 -8.87 -13.67
N GLY A 269 -10.28 -8.26 -14.70
CA GLY A 269 -9.72 -8.19 -16.03
C GLY A 269 -9.12 -6.79 -16.26
N THR A 270 -7.93 -6.74 -16.81
CA THR A 270 -7.25 -5.50 -17.20
C THR A 270 -6.88 -5.56 -18.67
N PHE A 271 -7.16 -4.50 -19.39
CA PHE A 271 -6.80 -4.34 -20.80
C PHE A 271 -6.14 -2.98 -21.01
N PHE A 272 -4.94 -2.99 -21.57
CA PHE A 272 -4.16 -1.81 -21.92
C PHE A 272 -3.96 -1.75 -23.43
N ASN A 273 -4.07 -0.56 -23.99
CA ASN A 273 -3.88 -0.32 -25.43
C ASN A 273 -3.35 1.08 -25.66
N THR A 274 -2.36 1.22 -26.55
CA THR A 274 -2.04 2.48 -27.18
C THR A 274 -2.94 2.68 -28.41
N PHE A 275 -3.43 3.91 -28.65
CA PHE A 275 -4.43 4.15 -29.71
C PHE A 275 -3.96 3.83 -31.13
N ASN A 276 -2.66 3.84 -31.37
CA ASN A 276 -2.04 3.38 -32.61
C ASN A 276 -1.84 1.86 -32.68
N ARG A 277 -2.22 1.12 -31.61
CA ARG A 277 -2.08 -0.34 -31.47
C ARG A 277 -0.63 -0.85 -31.48
N GLU A 278 0.32 0.01 -31.21
CA GLU A 278 1.73 -0.39 -31.13
C GLU A 278 2.03 -1.18 -29.85
N GLN A 279 1.15 -1.07 -28.83
CA GLN A 279 1.20 -1.88 -27.63
C GLN A 279 -0.20 -2.33 -27.20
N LEU A 280 -0.33 -3.64 -26.96
CA LEU A 280 -1.51 -4.28 -26.44
C LEU A 280 -1.14 -5.17 -25.26
N TYR A 281 -1.92 -5.13 -24.19
CA TYR A 281 -1.73 -6.02 -23.06
C TYR A 281 -3.08 -6.38 -22.42
N GLY A 282 -3.22 -7.64 -22.01
CA GLY A 282 -4.38 -8.12 -21.27
C GLY A 282 -3.95 -9.01 -20.11
N GLN A 283 -4.62 -8.88 -18.98
CA GLN A 283 -4.36 -9.69 -17.78
C GLN A 283 -5.67 -10.03 -17.06
N VAL A 284 -5.72 -11.21 -16.50
CA VAL A 284 -6.75 -11.62 -15.54
C VAL A 284 -6.07 -11.90 -14.20
N ASP A 285 -6.63 -11.33 -13.14
CA ASP A 285 -6.25 -11.55 -11.75
C ASP A 285 -7.41 -12.22 -11.00
N VAL A 286 -7.10 -13.18 -10.16
CA VAL A 286 -8.04 -13.78 -9.22
C VAL A 286 -7.41 -13.77 -7.84
N SER A 287 -8.12 -13.28 -6.85
CA SER A 287 -7.73 -13.42 -5.46
C SER A 287 -8.90 -13.90 -4.61
N LEU A 288 -8.62 -14.67 -3.57
CA LEU A 288 -9.63 -15.22 -2.67
C LEU A 288 -9.07 -15.41 -1.26
N PHE A 289 -9.94 -15.41 -0.27
CA PHE A 289 -9.58 -15.74 1.09
C PHE A 289 -9.48 -17.26 1.27
N LEU A 290 -8.37 -17.69 1.88
CA LEU A 290 -8.16 -19.10 2.25
C LEU A 290 -8.65 -19.42 3.66
N ASN A 291 -8.76 -18.42 4.51
CA ASN A 291 -9.25 -18.55 5.89
C ASN A 291 -9.84 -17.23 6.40
N SER A 292 -10.45 -17.30 7.58
CA SER A 292 -11.04 -16.16 8.28
C SER A 292 -10.04 -15.28 9.03
N GLU A 293 -8.73 -15.62 9.04
CA GLU A 293 -7.65 -14.80 9.61
C GLU A 293 -7.03 -13.83 8.60
N GLY A 294 -7.55 -13.83 7.36
CA GLY A 294 -7.13 -12.90 6.31
C GLY A 294 -6.05 -13.40 5.36
N LEU A 295 -5.67 -14.71 5.42
CA LEU A 295 -4.78 -15.28 4.42
C LEU A 295 -5.47 -15.31 3.06
N LYS A 296 -4.82 -14.70 2.06
CA LYS A 296 -5.31 -14.61 0.68
C LYS A 296 -4.40 -15.37 -0.28
N LEU A 297 -5.01 -16.06 -1.23
CA LEU A 297 -4.35 -16.58 -2.42
C LEU A 297 -4.62 -15.63 -3.57
N ARG A 298 -3.60 -15.29 -4.35
CA ARG A 298 -3.72 -14.57 -5.62
C ARG A 298 -3.13 -15.43 -6.73
N GLY A 299 -3.79 -15.44 -7.88
CA GLY A 299 -3.24 -15.95 -9.13
C GLY A 299 -3.49 -14.95 -10.25
N TYR A 300 -2.60 -14.88 -11.22
CA TYR A 300 -2.78 -14.04 -12.40
C TYR A 300 -2.15 -14.64 -13.64
N ALA A 301 -2.68 -14.27 -14.81
CA ALA A 301 -2.07 -14.56 -16.10
C ALA A 301 -2.31 -13.39 -17.05
N GLY A 302 -1.29 -13.05 -17.83
CA GLY A 302 -1.36 -11.94 -18.77
C GLY A 302 -0.52 -12.18 -20.03
N ARG A 303 -0.89 -11.50 -21.10
CA ARG A 303 -0.16 -11.49 -22.36
C ARG A 303 -0.10 -10.09 -22.93
N GLY A 304 1.06 -9.74 -23.51
CA GLY A 304 1.29 -8.48 -24.20
C GLY A 304 2.01 -8.66 -25.52
N ASN A 305 1.76 -7.74 -26.44
CA ASN A 305 2.51 -7.61 -27.68
C ASN A 305 2.85 -6.14 -27.89
N THR A 306 4.09 -5.87 -28.34
CA THR A 306 4.57 -4.53 -28.63
C THR A 306 5.25 -4.51 -29.99
N GLN A 307 4.76 -3.65 -30.88
CA GLN A 307 5.29 -3.40 -32.23
C GLN A 307 5.48 -1.88 -32.40
N PRO A 308 6.61 -1.34 -31.90
CA PRO A 308 6.85 0.10 -31.94
C PRO A 308 6.87 0.67 -33.37
N GLY A 309 6.34 1.87 -33.49
CA GLY A 309 6.41 2.65 -34.72
C GLY A 309 7.69 3.46 -34.86
N GLY A 310 7.62 4.54 -35.64
CA GLY A 310 8.71 5.47 -35.82
C GLY A 310 9.98 4.83 -36.40
N SER A 311 11.12 5.08 -35.77
CA SER A 311 12.42 4.53 -36.21
C SER A 311 12.55 3.01 -36.04
N LEU A 312 11.77 2.41 -35.14
CA LEU A 312 11.78 0.98 -34.88
C LEU A 312 10.92 0.17 -35.85
N GLN A 313 9.98 0.81 -36.53
CA GLN A 313 9.13 0.16 -37.54
C GLN A 313 9.97 -0.42 -38.70
N GLY A 314 10.99 0.32 -39.14
CA GLY A 314 11.84 -0.09 -40.25
C GLY A 314 12.67 -1.35 -40.02
N ILE A 315 12.92 -1.71 -38.77
CA ILE A 315 13.63 -2.93 -38.37
C ILE A 315 12.69 -4.09 -38.01
N GLY A 316 11.37 -3.86 -38.02
CA GLY A 316 10.37 -4.89 -37.70
C GLY A 316 10.47 -5.42 -36.28
N PHE A 317 10.72 -4.53 -35.34
CA PHE A 317 10.76 -4.91 -33.91
C PHE A 317 9.39 -5.42 -33.47
N ASN A 318 9.36 -6.61 -32.91
CA ASN A 318 8.19 -7.24 -32.33
C ASN A 318 8.57 -7.91 -31.01
N SER A 319 7.84 -7.62 -29.94
CA SER A 319 8.00 -8.24 -28.63
C SER A 319 6.71 -8.88 -28.19
N ASP A 320 6.76 -10.17 -27.87
CA ASP A 320 5.69 -10.91 -27.22
C ASP A 320 6.06 -11.22 -25.78
N LEU A 321 5.11 -11.01 -24.88
CA LEU A 321 5.25 -11.23 -23.44
C LEU A 321 4.12 -12.12 -22.94
N GLN A 322 4.46 -13.12 -22.14
CA GLN A 322 3.51 -13.89 -21.34
C GLN A 322 3.98 -13.88 -19.87
N ILE A 323 3.07 -13.59 -18.98
CA ILE A 323 3.31 -13.63 -17.54
C ILE A 323 2.24 -14.46 -16.85
N ALA A 324 2.62 -15.17 -15.82
CA ALA A 324 1.69 -15.80 -14.90
C ALA A 324 2.33 -15.88 -13.50
N GLY A 325 1.52 -15.93 -12.48
CA GLY A 325 2.03 -16.06 -11.14
C GLY A 325 0.97 -16.46 -10.14
N ALA A 326 1.43 -16.95 -9.00
CA ALA A 326 0.60 -17.23 -7.84
C ALA A 326 1.32 -16.79 -6.57
N GLY A 327 0.55 -16.32 -5.59
CA GLY A 327 1.13 -15.81 -4.35
C GLY A 327 0.15 -15.87 -3.18
N LEU A 328 0.73 -15.77 -2.00
CA LEU A 328 0.01 -15.68 -0.73
C LEU A 328 0.27 -14.31 -0.12
N SER A 329 -0.75 -13.75 0.52
CA SER A 329 -0.64 -12.52 1.30
C SER A 329 -1.33 -12.72 2.64
N TYR A 330 -0.66 -12.29 3.73
CA TYR A 330 -1.18 -12.39 5.09
C TYR A 330 -1.02 -11.08 5.85
N PRO A 331 -2.13 -10.49 6.39
CA PRO A 331 -2.09 -9.29 7.21
C PRO A 331 -1.64 -9.64 8.64
N LEU A 332 -0.33 -9.56 8.90
CA LEU A 332 0.25 -9.88 10.20
C LEU A 332 -0.27 -8.93 11.30
N VAL A 333 -0.31 -7.62 10.99
CA VAL A 333 -0.93 -6.60 11.83
C VAL A 333 -1.97 -5.86 10.99
N ARG A 334 -3.19 -5.73 11.52
CA ARG A 334 -4.28 -5.03 10.85
C ARG A 334 -5.00 -4.14 11.85
N THR A 335 -4.65 -2.86 11.85
CA THR A 335 -5.26 -1.82 12.68
C THR A 335 -5.53 -0.57 11.85
N ARG A 336 -6.21 0.42 12.40
CA ARG A 336 -6.45 1.70 11.71
C ARG A 336 -5.17 2.52 11.55
N ARG A 337 -4.26 2.43 12.51
CA ARG A 337 -3.06 3.26 12.57
C ARG A 337 -1.82 2.59 12.01
N PHE A 338 -1.73 1.27 12.11
CA PHE A 338 -0.56 0.51 11.67
C PHE A 338 -0.99 -0.80 11.03
N ASN A 339 -0.53 -1.04 9.82
CA ASN A 339 -0.75 -2.26 9.09
C ASN A 339 0.58 -2.84 8.61
N LEU A 340 0.69 -4.16 8.68
CA LEU A 340 1.82 -4.92 8.17
C LEU A 340 1.28 -6.17 7.49
N ALA A 341 1.51 -6.31 6.19
CA ALA A 341 1.22 -7.52 5.45
C ALA A 341 2.52 -8.15 4.91
N LEU A 342 2.56 -9.47 4.90
CA LEU A 342 3.63 -10.27 4.33
C LEU A 342 3.14 -10.95 3.06
N ASP A 343 3.98 -10.99 2.04
CA ASP A 343 3.67 -11.53 0.73
C ASP A 343 4.74 -12.54 0.30
N ALA A 344 4.30 -13.63 -0.32
CA ALA A 344 5.16 -14.60 -0.99
C ALA A 344 4.56 -14.92 -2.35
N ALA A 345 5.37 -14.93 -3.42
CA ALA A 345 4.88 -15.20 -4.76
C ALA A 345 5.90 -16.01 -5.58
N PHE A 346 5.37 -16.74 -6.55
CA PHE A 346 6.11 -17.37 -7.64
C PHE A 346 5.57 -16.82 -8.95
N ASP A 347 6.45 -16.24 -9.75
CA ASP A 347 6.13 -15.59 -11.02
C ASP A 347 6.87 -16.28 -12.17
N THR A 348 6.19 -16.39 -13.30
CA THR A 348 6.77 -16.79 -14.58
C THR A 348 6.72 -15.63 -15.54
N TYR A 349 7.79 -15.46 -16.28
CA TYR A 349 7.93 -14.49 -17.36
C TYR A 349 8.50 -15.20 -18.56
N ASP A 350 7.82 -15.17 -19.70
CA ASP A 350 8.26 -15.70 -20.96
C ASP A 350 8.16 -14.59 -22.01
N GLY A 351 9.31 -14.13 -22.49
CA GLY A 351 9.41 -12.98 -23.40
C GLY A 351 10.25 -13.30 -24.62
N THR A 352 9.74 -12.96 -25.82
CA THR A 352 10.49 -13.05 -27.08
C THR A 352 10.60 -11.70 -27.74
N ILE A 353 11.75 -11.43 -28.35
CA ILE A 353 11.99 -10.24 -29.18
C ILE A 353 12.46 -10.71 -30.54
N GLU A 354 11.85 -10.18 -31.60
CA GLU A 354 12.15 -10.50 -33.00
C GLU A 354 12.38 -9.21 -33.82
N THR A 355 13.17 -9.33 -34.90
CA THR A 355 13.37 -8.25 -35.90
C THR A 355 13.43 -8.85 -37.29
N PHE A 356 13.23 -8.04 -38.35
CA PHE A 356 13.33 -8.51 -39.74
C PHE A 356 14.72 -9.02 -40.07
N ALA A 357 15.78 -8.35 -39.54
CA ALA A 357 17.15 -8.62 -39.94
C ALA A 357 17.71 -9.91 -39.31
N THR A 358 17.37 -10.20 -38.07
CA THR A 358 17.99 -11.27 -37.30
C THR A 358 17.00 -12.39 -36.92
N GLY A 359 15.70 -12.23 -37.23
CA GLY A 359 14.66 -13.11 -36.71
C GLY A 359 14.56 -12.96 -35.18
N ARG A 360 14.68 -14.06 -34.46
CA ARG A 360 14.64 -14.05 -33.00
C ARG A 360 15.91 -13.47 -32.39
N LEU A 361 15.78 -12.31 -31.74
CA LEU A 361 16.86 -11.59 -31.10
C LEU A 361 17.05 -12.04 -29.63
N SER A 362 15.95 -12.34 -28.93
CA SER A 362 15.97 -12.79 -27.55
C SER A 362 14.81 -13.73 -27.28
N ASP A 363 15.04 -14.73 -26.42
CA ASP A 363 14.05 -15.69 -25.94
C ASP A 363 14.34 -15.97 -24.46
N THR A 364 13.66 -15.27 -23.58
CA THR A 364 13.96 -15.26 -22.14
C THR A 364 12.81 -15.84 -21.34
N HIS A 365 13.12 -16.88 -20.57
CA HIS A 365 12.19 -17.52 -19.64
C HIS A 365 12.69 -17.33 -18.22
N LEU A 366 11.96 -16.59 -17.39
CA LEU A 366 12.28 -16.39 -15.97
C LEU A 366 11.30 -17.11 -15.08
N ARG A 367 11.81 -17.63 -13.97
CA ARG A 367 11.05 -18.23 -12.89
C ARG A 367 11.53 -17.60 -11.60
N ILE A 368 10.65 -16.88 -10.93
CA ILE A 368 11.08 -15.94 -9.90
C ILE A 368 10.29 -16.20 -8.62
N VAL A 369 10.99 -16.34 -7.51
CA VAL A 369 10.36 -16.30 -6.19
C VAL A 369 10.52 -14.90 -5.61
N ARG A 370 9.46 -14.42 -4.97
CA ARG A 370 9.44 -13.10 -4.33
C ARG A 370 8.92 -13.22 -2.92
N PHE A 371 9.59 -12.55 -1.99
CA PHE A 371 9.15 -12.38 -0.62
C PHE A 371 9.14 -10.91 -0.29
N GLY A 372 8.11 -10.45 0.38
CA GLY A 372 8.03 -9.04 0.68
C GLY A 372 7.13 -8.72 1.85
N GLY A 373 7.10 -7.45 2.17
CA GLY A 373 6.18 -6.89 3.14
C GLY A 373 5.78 -5.48 2.75
N THR A 374 4.55 -5.15 3.08
CA THR A 374 4.00 -3.81 2.94
C THR A 374 3.61 -3.29 4.31
N THR A 375 3.94 -2.03 4.59
CA THR A 375 3.47 -1.36 5.80
C THR A 375 2.79 -0.06 5.44
N ASP A 376 1.75 0.28 6.16
CA ASP A 376 1.21 1.63 6.21
C ASP A 376 0.90 2.01 7.65
N PHE A 377 1.25 3.24 8.01
CA PHE A 377 0.97 3.76 9.34
C PHE A 377 0.69 5.25 9.34
N GLN A 378 -0.07 5.67 10.34
CA GLN A 378 -0.41 7.06 10.60
C GLN A 378 0.21 7.49 11.92
N ASP A 379 0.80 8.68 11.92
CA ASP A 379 1.46 9.24 13.10
C ASP A 379 1.31 10.77 13.17
N THR A 380 1.77 11.33 14.28
CA THR A 380 1.87 12.78 14.53
C THR A 380 3.27 13.17 15.01
N LEU A 381 4.31 12.45 14.54
CA LEU A 381 5.69 12.60 15.05
C LEU A 381 6.31 13.94 14.75
N ILE A 382 5.87 14.62 13.68
CA ILE A 382 6.43 15.92 13.28
C ILE A 382 5.41 17.01 13.61
N ALA A 383 5.76 17.86 14.57
CA ALA A 383 4.98 19.02 15.00
C ALA A 383 3.53 18.70 15.42
N ASP A 384 3.27 17.48 15.92
CA ASP A 384 1.93 16.97 16.27
C ASP A 384 0.91 17.02 15.10
N LEU A 385 1.42 17.13 13.86
CA LEU A 385 0.59 17.17 12.66
C LEU A 385 0.41 15.75 12.08
N PRO A 386 -0.81 15.40 11.63
CA PRO A 386 -1.09 14.10 11.07
C PRO A 386 -0.22 13.80 9.84
N ALA A 387 0.28 12.58 9.78
CA ALA A 387 0.99 12.06 8.64
C ALA A 387 0.60 10.61 8.34
N ALA A 388 0.75 10.22 7.09
CA ALA A 388 0.60 8.85 6.65
C ALA A 388 1.86 8.40 5.92
N THR A 389 2.37 7.23 6.28
CA THR A 389 3.56 6.62 5.66
C THR A 389 3.19 5.27 5.09
N TYR A 390 3.61 5.01 3.87
CA TYR A 390 3.49 3.73 3.19
C TYR A 390 4.89 3.24 2.80
N SER A 391 5.17 1.96 3.02
CA SER A 391 6.41 1.36 2.55
C SER A 391 6.18 -0.04 1.99
N ILE A 392 7.05 -0.43 1.06
CA ILE A 392 7.14 -1.77 0.50
C ILE A 392 8.61 -2.18 0.46
N LEU A 393 8.89 -3.40 0.86
CA LEU A 393 10.20 -4.03 0.72
C LEU A 393 10.00 -5.40 0.09
N LYS A 394 10.75 -5.71 -0.97
CA LYS A 394 10.65 -6.96 -1.70
C LYS A 394 12.02 -7.52 -2.02
N PHE A 395 12.23 -8.77 -1.66
CA PHE A 395 13.33 -9.61 -2.11
C PHE A 395 12.85 -10.47 -3.28
N SER A 396 13.67 -10.60 -4.34
CA SER A 396 13.37 -11.43 -5.51
C SER A 396 14.59 -12.26 -5.90
N ALA A 397 14.36 -13.51 -6.25
CA ALA A 397 15.39 -14.41 -6.74
C ALA A 397 14.91 -15.20 -7.96
N GLY A 398 15.70 -15.17 -9.01
CA GLY A 398 15.51 -16.02 -10.18
C GLY A 398 15.90 -17.47 -9.88
N LEU A 399 15.14 -18.42 -10.38
CA LEU A 399 15.38 -19.84 -10.21
C LEU A 399 15.87 -20.48 -11.52
N PRO A 400 16.99 -21.20 -11.53
CA PRO A 400 17.49 -21.91 -12.71
C PRO A 400 16.77 -23.26 -12.94
N SER A 401 15.44 -23.27 -12.78
CA SER A 401 14.59 -24.47 -12.81
C SER A 401 13.24 -24.17 -13.43
N PHE A 402 12.37 -25.16 -13.54
CA PHE A 402 11.01 -25.04 -14.09
C PHE A 402 10.97 -24.46 -15.51
N GLY A 403 11.98 -24.74 -16.34
CA GLY A 403 12.06 -24.25 -17.71
C GLY A 403 12.61 -22.82 -17.84
N ALA A 404 13.30 -22.31 -16.83
CA ALA A 404 14.02 -21.04 -16.92
C ALA A 404 15.16 -21.11 -17.96
N SER A 405 15.41 -20.01 -18.65
CA SER A 405 16.56 -19.91 -19.55
C SER A 405 17.87 -20.01 -18.78
N PRO A 406 18.85 -20.78 -19.25
CA PRO A 406 20.16 -20.85 -18.60
C PRO A 406 20.95 -19.54 -18.83
N ASN A 407 21.83 -19.17 -17.90
CA ASN A 407 22.71 -18.00 -18.03
C ASN A 407 23.65 -18.07 -19.25
N THR A 408 23.79 -19.26 -19.85
CA THR A 408 24.61 -19.52 -21.05
C THR A 408 23.80 -19.54 -22.35
N GLN A 409 22.55 -19.04 -22.32
CA GLN A 409 21.71 -19.01 -23.52
C GLN A 409 22.40 -18.25 -24.69
N ALA A 410 22.15 -18.73 -25.92
CA ALA A 410 22.83 -18.20 -27.10
C ALA A 410 22.36 -16.76 -27.49
N ALA A 411 21.13 -16.40 -27.11
CA ALA A 411 20.52 -15.11 -27.42
C ALA A 411 20.00 -14.44 -26.15
N PRO A 412 20.88 -13.95 -25.26
CA PRO A 412 20.47 -13.20 -24.09
C PRO A 412 19.93 -11.82 -24.49
N ALA A 413 18.94 -11.33 -23.78
CA ALA A 413 18.41 -10.00 -24.04
C ALA A 413 19.44 -8.90 -23.69
N ARG A 414 20.35 -9.17 -22.74
CA ARG A 414 21.47 -8.28 -22.37
C ARG A 414 22.76 -9.09 -22.20
N PRO A 415 23.92 -8.55 -22.62
CA PRO A 415 25.20 -9.22 -22.44
C PRO A 415 25.49 -9.49 -20.95
N GLY A 416 25.70 -10.76 -20.61
CA GLY A 416 26.06 -11.18 -19.25
C GLY A 416 24.90 -11.19 -18.24
N GLU A 417 23.66 -11.10 -18.72
CA GLU A 417 22.50 -11.20 -17.83
C GLU A 417 22.44 -12.55 -17.10
N ARG A 418 21.92 -12.51 -15.89
CA ARG A 418 21.74 -13.68 -15.03
C ARG A 418 20.26 -13.91 -14.79
N ASN A 419 19.78 -15.10 -15.14
CA ASN A 419 18.40 -15.50 -14.89
C ASN A 419 18.22 -16.09 -13.49
N ASP A 420 19.33 -16.41 -12.81
CA ASP A 420 19.42 -16.82 -11.39
C ASP A 420 19.82 -15.66 -10.46
N PHE A 421 19.46 -14.46 -10.82
CA PHE A 421 19.76 -13.21 -10.11
C PHE A 421 19.16 -13.18 -8.70
N THR A 422 19.71 -12.27 -7.88
CA THR A 422 19.11 -11.84 -6.62
C THR A 422 19.00 -10.33 -6.56
N LYS A 423 17.87 -9.82 -6.06
CA LYS A 423 17.68 -8.37 -5.91
C LYS A 423 16.77 -8.02 -4.74
N ILE A 424 16.96 -6.83 -4.20
CA ILE A 424 16.09 -6.20 -3.24
C ILE A 424 15.53 -4.90 -3.83
N THR A 425 14.23 -4.68 -3.67
CA THR A 425 13.54 -3.47 -4.12
C THR A 425 12.77 -2.88 -2.94
N GLY A 426 12.87 -1.58 -2.74
CA GLY A 426 12.17 -0.89 -1.67
C GLY A 426 11.60 0.44 -2.11
N GLU A 427 10.51 0.84 -1.46
CA GLU A 427 9.89 2.16 -1.64
C GLU A 427 9.31 2.63 -0.32
N LEU A 428 9.44 3.92 -0.06
CA LEU A 428 8.86 4.63 1.07
C LEU A 428 8.19 5.89 0.57
N THR A 429 6.93 6.08 0.91
CA THR A 429 6.17 7.31 0.64
C THR A 429 5.60 7.85 1.93
N ARG A 430 5.81 9.13 2.20
CA ARG A 430 5.24 9.84 3.33
C ARG A 430 4.46 11.06 2.85
N VAL A 431 3.25 11.24 3.37
CA VAL A 431 2.45 12.45 3.23
C VAL A 431 2.33 13.08 4.61
N GLN A 432 2.97 14.23 4.78
CA GLN A 432 2.98 15.01 6.01
C GLN A 432 2.11 16.23 5.86
N ASN A 433 1.07 16.36 6.66
CA ASN A 433 0.32 17.62 6.76
C ASN A 433 1.25 18.70 7.33
N LEU A 434 1.13 19.92 6.82
CA LEU A 434 1.97 21.05 7.22
C LEU A 434 1.13 22.08 7.97
N PHE A 435 0.57 23.02 7.25
CA PHE A 435 -0.19 24.14 7.80
C PHE A 435 -1.41 24.44 6.93
N VAL A 436 -2.31 25.23 7.46
CA VAL A 436 -3.52 25.68 6.75
C VAL A 436 -3.34 27.15 6.33
N ILE A 437 -3.69 27.47 5.08
CA ILE A 437 -3.70 28.83 4.52
C ILE A 437 -5.14 29.16 4.17
N GLY A 438 -5.80 30.01 4.97
CA GLY A 438 -7.24 30.22 4.83
C GLY A 438 -7.99 28.89 5.00
N ASP A 439 -8.74 28.45 3.99
CA ASP A 439 -9.46 27.17 3.98
C ASP A 439 -8.65 26.04 3.30
N ALA A 440 -7.46 26.34 2.80
CA ALA A 440 -6.64 25.39 2.07
C ALA A 440 -5.65 24.67 3.01
N GLN A 441 -5.68 23.34 2.99
CA GLN A 441 -4.74 22.50 3.72
C GLN A 441 -3.50 22.22 2.86
N THR A 442 -2.32 22.41 3.44
CA THR A 442 -1.06 22.08 2.78
C THR A 442 -0.50 20.76 3.28
N ALA A 443 0.16 20.01 2.39
CA ALA A 443 0.85 18.78 2.73
C ALA A 443 2.12 18.63 1.87
N LEU A 444 3.12 17.96 2.44
CA LEU A 444 4.34 17.56 1.72
C LEU A 444 4.30 16.05 1.52
N LYS A 445 4.22 15.60 0.26
CA LYS A 445 4.41 14.22 -0.12
C LYS A 445 5.87 14.02 -0.54
N THR A 446 6.55 13.08 0.11
CA THR A 446 7.89 12.66 -0.26
C THR A 446 7.88 11.16 -0.56
N SER A 447 8.57 10.77 -1.62
CA SER A 447 8.76 9.35 -1.94
C SER A 447 10.22 9.10 -2.27
N ILE A 448 10.74 7.97 -1.83
CA ILE A 448 12.04 7.44 -2.22
C ILE A 448 11.86 5.96 -2.54
N GLY A 449 12.50 5.51 -3.60
CA GLY A 449 12.48 4.10 -3.98
C GLY A 449 13.75 3.72 -4.69
N GLY A 450 14.01 2.41 -4.75
CA GLY A 450 15.20 1.93 -5.43
C GLY A 450 15.31 0.42 -5.44
N GLN A 451 16.33 -0.03 -6.14
CA GLN A 451 16.69 -1.42 -6.31
C GLN A 451 18.19 -1.62 -6.16
N TYR A 452 18.56 -2.72 -5.53
CA TYR A 452 19.97 -3.15 -5.43
C TYR A 452 20.11 -4.61 -5.80
N THR A 453 21.14 -4.91 -6.59
CA THR A 453 21.56 -6.25 -6.98
C THR A 453 23.06 -6.31 -7.22
N GLY A 454 23.65 -7.51 -7.16
CA GLY A 454 25.02 -7.77 -7.61
C GLY A 454 25.09 -8.26 -9.07
N ASP A 455 23.95 -8.58 -9.66
CA ASP A 455 23.85 -9.27 -10.95
C ASP A 455 23.44 -8.32 -12.08
N ILE A 456 23.87 -8.61 -13.31
CA ILE A 456 23.32 -8.00 -14.50
C ILE A 456 21.94 -8.62 -14.72
N LEU A 457 20.90 -7.83 -14.63
CA LEU A 457 19.52 -8.31 -14.68
C LEU A 457 19.02 -8.44 -16.12
N PRO A 458 18.11 -9.39 -16.38
CA PRO A 458 17.26 -9.34 -17.57
C PRO A 458 16.49 -8.02 -17.62
N PRO A 459 16.16 -7.48 -18.81
CA PRO A 459 15.47 -6.19 -18.96
C PRO A 459 14.17 -6.08 -18.13
N SER A 460 13.37 -7.16 -18.06
CA SER A 460 12.13 -7.21 -17.28
C SER A 460 12.32 -7.06 -15.76
N GLU A 461 13.53 -7.27 -15.26
CA GLU A 461 13.85 -7.18 -13.84
C GLU A 461 14.69 -5.93 -13.50
N GLN A 462 15.02 -5.09 -14.48
CA GLN A 462 15.63 -3.80 -14.23
C GLN A 462 14.65 -2.85 -13.52
N TYR A 463 15.19 -1.89 -12.78
CA TYR A 463 14.38 -0.82 -12.19
C TYR A 463 14.13 0.28 -13.20
N LEU A 464 12.85 0.57 -13.43
CA LEU A 464 12.42 1.57 -14.40
C LEU A 464 12.22 2.93 -13.73
N LEU A 465 12.77 3.97 -14.34
CA LEU A 465 12.58 5.37 -13.96
C LEU A 465 11.88 6.12 -15.10
N GLY A 466 11.14 7.16 -14.72
CA GLY A 466 10.20 7.87 -15.58
C GLY A 466 8.75 7.50 -15.25
N GLY A 467 7.79 8.18 -15.85
CA GLY A 467 6.38 8.00 -15.56
C GLY A 467 5.95 8.62 -14.23
N THR A 468 4.82 8.18 -13.70
CA THR A 468 4.15 8.84 -12.56
C THR A 468 4.82 8.63 -11.20
N ARG A 469 5.78 7.70 -11.07
CA ARG A 469 6.44 7.40 -9.78
C ARG A 469 7.66 8.27 -9.51
N PHE A 470 8.66 8.17 -10.37
CA PHE A 470 9.94 8.88 -10.25
C PHE A 470 10.36 9.40 -11.62
N GLY A 471 10.23 10.71 -11.85
CA GLY A 471 10.56 11.33 -13.11
C GLY A 471 9.36 11.62 -14.01
N ARG A 472 8.36 12.35 -13.48
CA ARG A 472 7.11 12.69 -14.19
C ARG A 472 7.28 13.50 -15.47
N GLY A 473 8.43 14.12 -15.67
CA GLY A 473 8.80 14.75 -16.93
C GLY A 473 9.06 13.78 -18.08
N PHE A 474 9.18 12.50 -17.80
CA PHE A 474 9.60 11.47 -18.74
C PHE A 474 8.54 10.38 -18.81
N PHE A 475 8.47 9.66 -19.93
CA PHE A 475 7.57 8.52 -20.03
C PHE A 475 8.06 7.33 -19.18
N ALA A 476 7.17 6.40 -18.87
CA ALA A 476 7.50 5.26 -18.03
C ALA A 476 8.60 4.39 -18.66
N GLY A 477 9.62 4.05 -17.87
CA GLY A 477 10.74 3.23 -18.35
C GLY A 477 11.70 3.92 -19.30
N GLN A 478 11.67 5.25 -19.42
CA GLN A 478 12.63 5.98 -20.26
C GLN A 478 14.09 5.68 -19.90
N VAL A 479 14.33 5.40 -18.64
CA VAL A 479 15.64 4.97 -18.13
C VAL A 479 15.45 3.74 -17.27
N ALA A 480 16.29 2.74 -17.50
CA ALA A 480 16.30 1.49 -16.74
C ALA A 480 17.70 1.18 -16.23
N GLY A 481 17.83 0.47 -15.11
CA GLY A 481 19.11 0.04 -14.58
C GLY A 481 19.03 -1.19 -13.69
N ASP A 482 20.16 -1.87 -13.54
CA ASP A 482 20.28 -3.01 -12.63
C ASP A 482 20.12 -2.55 -11.17
N ARG A 483 20.71 -1.40 -10.84
CA ARG A 483 20.49 -0.67 -9.61
C ARG A 483 19.88 0.68 -9.91
N ALA A 484 19.06 1.18 -9.00
CA ALA A 484 18.51 2.52 -9.19
C ALA A 484 18.09 3.14 -7.85
N ILE A 485 18.00 4.47 -7.88
CA ILE A 485 17.38 5.26 -6.85
C ILE A 485 16.47 6.31 -7.52
N GLY A 486 15.27 6.47 -7.00
CA GLY A 486 14.34 7.52 -7.39
C GLY A 486 13.85 8.26 -6.17
N ALA A 487 13.63 9.55 -6.30
CA ALA A 487 13.05 10.38 -5.24
C ALA A 487 12.10 11.41 -5.84
N THR A 488 11.05 11.73 -5.11
CA THR A 488 10.12 12.81 -5.41
C THR A 488 9.76 13.60 -4.17
N ALA A 489 9.65 14.91 -4.32
CA ALA A 489 9.10 15.80 -3.32
C ALA A 489 7.98 16.62 -3.96
N GLU A 490 6.78 16.59 -3.38
CA GLU A 490 5.58 17.25 -3.89
C GLU A 490 4.91 18.05 -2.78
N LEU A 491 4.87 19.37 -2.94
CA LEU A 491 4.10 20.25 -2.06
C LEU A 491 2.68 20.37 -2.60
N GLN A 492 1.70 20.03 -1.79
CA GLN A 492 0.28 19.96 -2.12
C GLN A 492 -0.49 21.08 -1.43
N LEU A 493 -1.45 21.65 -2.14
CA LEU A 493 -2.44 22.59 -1.64
C LEU A 493 -3.84 22.05 -1.92
N ASN A 494 -4.53 21.58 -0.89
CA ASN A 494 -5.89 21.03 -0.98
C ASN A 494 -6.88 22.14 -0.67
N THR A 495 -7.74 22.48 -1.60
CA THR A 495 -8.75 23.54 -1.44
C THR A 495 -10.07 23.13 -2.10
N GLY A 496 -11.15 23.80 -1.74
CA GLY A 496 -12.47 23.57 -2.32
C GLY A 496 -13.12 24.86 -2.79
N PHE A 497 -13.84 24.77 -3.88
CA PHE A 497 -14.60 25.88 -4.48
C PHE A 497 -16.09 25.55 -4.43
N ASP A 498 -16.89 26.46 -3.89
CA ASP A 498 -18.34 26.32 -3.82
C ASP A 498 -19.01 26.78 -5.12
N GLY A 499 -20.29 26.42 -5.32
CA GLY A 499 -21.07 26.80 -6.50
C GLY A 499 -21.07 25.77 -7.64
N PHE A 500 -20.53 24.57 -7.42
CA PHE A 500 -20.43 23.51 -8.41
C PHE A 500 -21.49 22.40 -8.22
N GLY A 501 -22.68 22.72 -7.70
CA GLY A 501 -23.79 21.77 -7.50
C GLY A 501 -24.26 21.03 -8.78
N TRP A 502 -23.96 21.57 -9.95
CA TRP A 502 -24.21 20.93 -11.23
C TRP A 502 -23.22 19.80 -11.58
N LEU A 503 -22.03 19.79 -10.95
CA LEU A 503 -20.99 18.75 -11.11
C LEU A 503 -20.99 17.76 -9.94
N ASN A 504 -21.16 18.26 -8.74
CA ASN A 504 -21.00 17.48 -7.51
C ASN A 504 -22.23 17.67 -6.60
N PRO A 505 -22.85 16.60 -6.09
CA PRO A 505 -24.01 16.70 -5.20
C PRO A 505 -23.79 17.57 -3.97
N ASP A 506 -22.55 17.60 -3.45
CA ASP A 506 -22.17 18.41 -2.29
C ASP A 506 -22.02 19.92 -2.61
N GLY A 507 -22.19 20.31 -3.88
CA GLY A 507 -22.03 21.70 -4.33
C GLY A 507 -20.59 22.21 -4.32
N ARG A 508 -19.63 21.40 -3.94
CA ARG A 508 -18.22 21.78 -3.76
C ARG A 508 -17.31 20.99 -4.69
N LEU A 509 -16.41 21.70 -5.38
CA LEU A 509 -15.34 21.13 -6.18
C LEU A 509 -14.04 21.14 -5.38
N ASN A 510 -13.55 19.97 -4.96
CA ASN A 510 -12.27 19.83 -4.26
C ASN A 510 -11.15 19.68 -5.27
N VAL A 511 -10.18 20.59 -5.24
CA VAL A 511 -9.03 20.60 -6.13
C VAL A 511 -7.75 20.52 -5.31
N GLN A 512 -6.83 19.69 -5.74
CA GLN A 512 -5.47 19.69 -5.22
C GLN A 512 -4.53 20.31 -6.26
N PHE A 513 -3.95 21.46 -5.94
CA PHE A 513 -2.83 22.02 -6.67
C PHE A 513 -1.54 21.49 -6.08
N TYR A 514 -0.53 21.26 -6.91
CA TYR A 514 0.76 20.79 -6.42
C TYR A 514 1.91 21.27 -7.29
N ASN A 515 3.08 21.38 -6.68
CA ASN A 515 4.35 21.48 -7.38
C ASN A 515 5.26 20.36 -6.93
N PHE A 516 6.19 19.96 -7.80
CA PHE A 516 7.05 18.82 -7.50
C PHE A 516 8.45 18.97 -8.10
N TYR A 517 9.38 18.26 -7.48
CA TYR A 517 10.69 17.94 -8.02
C TYR A 517 10.88 16.42 -7.98
N ASP A 518 11.29 15.86 -9.10
CA ASP A 518 11.58 14.43 -9.26
C ASP A 518 13.03 14.24 -9.66
N TYR A 519 13.66 13.25 -9.07
CA TYR A 519 15.03 12.81 -9.38
C TYR A 519 15.05 11.30 -9.54
N GLY A 520 15.84 10.80 -10.51
CA GLY A 520 16.10 9.38 -10.69
C GLY A 520 17.48 9.12 -11.26
N ARG A 521 18.17 8.09 -10.74
CA ARG A 521 19.43 7.62 -11.29
C ARG A 521 19.45 6.11 -11.38
N ALA A 522 19.78 5.61 -12.56
CA ALA A 522 19.90 4.20 -12.88
C ALA A 522 21.37 3.86 -13.17
N TYR A 523 21.82 2.76 -12.59
CA TYR A 523 23.19 2.25 -12.73
C TYR A 523 23.17 0.95 -13.51
N ASN A 524 24.00 0.85 -14.54
CA ASN A 524 24.15 -0.32 -15.37
C ASN A 524 25.40 -1.11 -14.96
N LEU A 525 25.24 -2.42 -14.75
CA LEU A 525 26.34 -3.31 -14.39
C LEU A 525 27.04 -3.92 -15.59
N VAL A 526 26.45 -3.82 -16.79
CA VAL A 526 27.11 -4.26 -18.03
C VAL A 526 28.33 -3.36 -18.29
N PRO A 527 29.56 -3.92 -18.42
CA PRO A 527 30.75 -3.13 -18.64
C PRO A 527 30.63 -2.25 -19.89
N GLY A 528 30.93 -0.97 -19.73
CA GLY A 528 30.88 0.01 -20.80
C GLY A 528 29.50 0.63 -21.11
N GLN A 529 28.46 0.16 -20.46
CA GLN A 529 27.17 0.87 -20.50
C GLN A 529 27.17 2.05 -19.51
N PRO A 530 26.72 3.24 -19.93
CA PRO A 530 26.68 4.40 -19.03
C PRO A 530 25.54 4.29 -18.02
N ASP A 531 25.74 4.96 -16.89
CA ASP A 531 24.66 5.29 -15.96
C ASP A 531 23.80 6.41 -16.54
N HIS A 532 22.53 6.44 -16.15
CA HIS A 532 21.57 7.44 -16.61
C HIS A 532 20.96 8.19 -15.44
N THR A 533 20.70 9.47 -15.63
CA THR A 533 20.04 10.33 -14.64
C THR A 533 18.90 11.07 -15.30
N ILE A 534 17.79 11.20 -14.62
CA ILE A 534 16.65 12.02 -15.01
C ILE A 534 16.26 12.93 -13.84
N ASP A 535 15.95 14.17 -14.15
CA ASP A 535 15.37 15.11 -13.20
C ASP A 535 14.39 16.06 -13.88
N SER A 536 13.36 16.44 -13.14
CA SER A 536 12.30 17.32 -13.62
C SER A 536 11.63 18.07 -12.48
N ILE A 537 11.08 19.24 -12.82
CA ILE A 537 10.24 20.03 -11.94
C ILE A 537 8.92 20.32 -12.64
N GLY A 538 7.83 20.37 -11.91
CA GLY A 538 6.52 20.64 -12.51
C GLY A 538 5.50 21.19 -11.52
N ILE A 539 4.39 21.59 -12.10
CA ILE A 539 3.17 22.00 -11.40
C ILE A 539 1.99 21.24 -11.97
N GLY A 540 0.99 20.99 -11.16
CA GLY A 540 -0.21 20.30 -11.61
C GLY A 540 -1.44 20.65 -10.78
N ALA A 541 -2.58 20.24 -11.31
CA ALA A 541 -3.86 20.28 -10.63
C ALA A 541 -4.59 18.96 -10.87
N ARG A 542 -5.23 18.44 -9.82
CA ARG A 542 -6.04 17.22 -9.91
C ARG A 542 -7.29 17.31 -9.05
N SER A 543 -8.36 16.70 -9.53
CA SER A 543 -9.66 16.76 -8.87
C SER A 543 -10.53 15.55 -9.24
N ASN A 544 -11.34 15.09 -8.30
CA ASN A 544 -12.56 14.36 -8.60
C ASN A 544 -13.63 15.37 -8.99
N LEU A 545 -13.82 15.57 -10.28
CA LEU A 545 -14.80 16.51 -10.83
C LEU A 545 -16.23 16.07 -10.46
N THR A 546 -16.46 14.77 -10.47
CA THR A 546 -17.68 14.11 -10.00
C THR A 546 -17.29 12.82 -9.25
N PRO A 547 -18.22 12.10 -8.59
CA PRO A 547 -17.91 10.81 -7.96
C PRO A 547 -17.37 9.75 -8.93
N TRP A 548 -17.64 9.90 -10.24
CA TRP A 548 -17.25 8.95 -11.29
C TRP A 548 -16.20 9.49 -12.27
N LEU A 549 -15.78 10.76 -12.14
CA LEU A 549 -14.83 11.40 -13.07
C LEU A 549 -13.69 12.08 -12.31
N TYR A 550 -12.48 11.59 -12.49
CA TYR A 550 -11.24 12.22 -12.06
C TYR A 550 -10.49 12.81 -13.24
N ALA A 551 -9.88 13.98 -13.05
CA ALA A 551 -9.02 14.63 -14.03
C ALA A 551 -7.74 15.17 -13.39
N GLU A 552 -6.64 15.11 -14.14
CA GLU A 552 -5.33 15.64 -13.77
C GLU A 552 -4.68 16.32 -14.97
N LEU A 553 -4.03 17.45 -14.71
CA LEU A 553 -3.22 18.17 -15.69
C LEU A 553 -1.90 18.58 -15.05
N GLU A 554 -0.78 18.32 -15.74
CA GLU A 554 0.57 18.65 -15.30
C GLU A 554 1.33 19.39 -16.38
N GLY A 555 2.02 20.48 -16.00
CA GLY A 555 3.04 21.14 -16.79
C GLY A 555 4.42 20.85 -16.20
N VAL A 556 5.33 20.32 -16.99
CA VAL A 556 6.63 19.86 -16.52
C VAL A 556 7.75 20.52 -17.31
N ARG A 557 8.82 20.89 -16.62
CA ARG A 557 10.11 21.26 -17.18
C ARG A 557 11.11 20.13 -16.91
N ARG A 558 11.65 19.53 -17.95
CA ARG A 558 12.77 18.59 -17.86
C ARG A 558 14.05 19.35 -17.60
N LEU A 559 14.81 18.94 -16.60
CA LEU A 559 16.12 19.48 -16.29
C LEU A 559 17.22 18.66 -16.97
N THR A 560 16.97 17.35 -17.18
CA THR A 560 17.77 16.46 -18.03
C THR A 560 17.15 16.41 -19.42
N THR A 561 17.91 16.78 -20.46
CA THR A 561 17.45 16.80 -21.85
C THR A 561 17.92 15.61 -22.69
N HIS A 562 18.89 14.86 -22.21
CA HIS A 562 19.42 13.64 -22.84
C HIS A 562 19.37 12.46 -21.85
N PRO A 563 18.19 11.97 -21.49
CA PRO A 563 18.03 10.93 -20.47
C PRO A 563 18.74 9.61 -20.86
N ALA A 564 18.77 9.29 -22.16
CA ALA A 564 19.44 8.09 -22.68
C ALA A 564 20.94 8.32 -23.03
N GLY A 565 21.52 9.45 -22.61
CA GLY A 565 22.92 9.82 -22.84
C GLY A 565 23.11 10.82 -23.96
N ALA A 566 24.29 11.44 -24.02
CA ALA A 566 24.60 12.55 -24.95
C ALA A 566 24.51 12.20 -26.44
N ALA A 567 24.51 10.92 -26.81
CA ALA A 567 24.38 10.46 -28.20
C ALA A 567 22.91 10.27 -28.63
N ALA A 568 21.96 10.28 -27.70
CA ALA A 568 20.55 10.19 -28.01
C ALA A 568 19.95 11.54 -28.43
N ALA A 569 18.80 11.51 -29.09
CA ALA A 569 18.06 12.72 -29.40
C ALA A 569 17.68 13.47 -28.10
N ALA A 570 17.76 14.80 -28.17
CA ALA A 570 17.35 15.62 -27.05
C ALA A 570 15.82 15.59 -26.86
N GLU A 571 15.36 15.39 -25.64
CA GLU A 571 13.97 15.59 -25.29
C GLU A 571 13.62 17.08 -25.22
N SER A 572 12.37 17.41 -25.55
CA SER A 572 11.87 18.79 -25.34
C SER A 572 12.01 19.19 -23.86
N ASN A 573 12.43 20.42 -23.62
CA ASN A 573 12.55 20.95 -22.26
C ASN A 573 11.23 21.00 -21.50
N TYR A 574 10.09 21.02 -22.20
CA TYR A 574 8.77 21.12 -21.60
C TYR A 574 7.86 20.01 -22.09
N ALA A 575 7.00 19.55 -21.20
CA ALA A 575 5.94 18.60 -21.50
C ALA A 575 4.66 18.98 -20.76
N VAL A 576 3.52 18.61 -21.33
CA VAL A 576 2.21 18.72 -20.69
C VAL A 576 1.58 17.34 -20.70
N PHE A 577 1.20 16.89 -19.51
CA PHE A 577 0.55 15.60 -19.33
C PHE A 577 -0.87 15.79 -18.80
N SER A 578 -1.77 14.94 -19.27
CA SER A 578 -3.15 14.89 -18.83
C SER A 578 -3.56 13.45 -18.57
N ARG A 579 -4.40 13.28 -17.58
CA ARG A 579 -5.01 11.99 -17.25
C ARG A 579 -6.48 12.18 -16.89
N VAL A 580 -7.31 11.32 -17.42
CA VAL A 580 -8.75 11.25 -17.11
C VAL A 580 -9.06 9.83 -16.68
N VAL A 581 -9.80 9.69 -15.58
CA VAL A 581 -10.27 8.39 -15.08
C VAL A 581 -11.78 8.44 -14.90
N LEU A 582 -12.44 7.49 -15.50
CA LEU A 582 -13.87 7.21 -15.33
C LEU A 582 -13.99 5.95 -14.45
N GLN A 583 -14.81 6.00 -13.42
CA GLN A 583 -15.00 4.88 -12.48
C GLN A 583 -16.47 4.69 -12.11
N TYR A 584 -16.88 3.41 -12.04
CA TYR A 584 -18.23 3.00 -11.64
C TYR A 584 -18.17 2.02 -10.47
#